data_bae81e037cb5ee490026bdb8de9822cf
#
_entry.id   bae81e037cb5ee490026bdb8de9822cf
#
_cell.length_a   1.000
_cell.length_b   1.000
_cell.length_c   1.000
_cell.angle_alpha   90.00
_cell.angle_beta   90.00
_cell.angle_gamma   90.00
#
_symmetry.space_group_name_H-M   'P 1'
#
loop_
_entity.id
_entity.type
_entity.pdbx_description
1 polymer ?
#
loop_
_entity_poly.entity_id
_entity_poly.type
_entity_poly.pdbx_seq_one_letter_code
_entity_poly.pdbx_strand_id
1 'polypeptide(L)'
;MRRRDFLTKLPGLATMPLMLPQAAQAAQGANLKVTDVRLIKIKLVEDKGILARRVDTPRGGLHVQIGNFTVTEVHTNHGLVGIGPGIPPQNIEAVKQLLVGKDPFDINQHAKALYRPQRRWGASVEIALWDLLGKATDLPLYKLWGGGRDRVLPYAAMWGIGTVEDRVDIAIGLKEDGWRAIKLRSGFRTMEEDIRVVELVREAVGDDFHILCDGNKAPGDADANGEDPTLWNFKRAYDTAMEYQRLNVYWFEEPLPRYDYE
;
A
#
# COMPACT_ATOMS: atom_id res chain seq x y z
N MET A 1 20.72 0.89 -10.22
CA MET A 1 21.36 0.79 -8.89
C MET A 1 20.91 -0.53 -8.25
N ARG A 2 21.82 -1.51 -8.08
CA ARG A 2 21.43 -2.87 -7.65
C ARG A 2 21.10 -2.86 -6.15
N ARG A 3 20.07 -3.61 -5.72
CA ARG A 3 19.63 -3.74 -4.32
C ARG A 3 20.77 -4.03 -3.31
N ARG A 4 21.85 -4.66 -3.75
CA ARG A 4 23.03 -4.95 -2.92
C ARG A 4 23.85 -3.72 -2.55
N ASP A 5 23.82 -2.64 -3.35
CA ASP A 5 24.65 -1.46 -3.11
C ASP A 5 24.07 -0.50 -2.07
N PHE A 6 22.77 -0.66 -1.75
CA PHE A 6 22.08 0.17 -0.75
C PHE A 6 22.46 -0.19 0.69
N LEU A 7 22.71 -1.49 0.95
CA LEU A 7 23.02 -1.97 2.31
C LEU A 7 24.49 -1.77 2.71
N THR A 8 25.39 -1.52 1.75
CA THR A 8 26.83 -1.37 2.01
C THR A 8 27.30 0.06 2.22
N LYS A 9 26.40 1.06 2.07
CA LYS A 9 26.76 2.50 2.17
C LYS A 9 26.17 3.23 3.38
N LEU A 10 25.69 2.52 4.40
CA LEU A 10 25.30 3.14 5.66
C LEU A 10 26.49 3.08 6.63
N PRO A 11 27.23 4.19 6.85
CA PRO A 11 28.24 4.23 7.90
C PRO A 11 27.52 4.33 9.25
N GLY A 12 27.70 3.33 10.10
CA GLY A 12 27.28 3.43 11.50
C GLY A 12 26.18 2.48 11.96
N LEU A 13 25.90 1.39 11.26
CA LEU A 13 25.21 0.25 11.89
C LEU A 13 26.24 -0.45 12.82
N ALA A 14 26.36 0.08 14.04
CA ALA A 14 26.92 -0.70 15.13
C ALA A 14 26.12 -2.00 15.20
N THR A 15 26.84 -3.13 15.15
CA THR A 15 26.29 -4.46 15.37
C THR A 15 25.61 -4.48 16.75
N MET A 16 24.31 -4.19 16.77
CA MET A 16 23.50 -4.53 17.94
C MET A 16 23.52 -6.06 18.05
N PRO A 17 23.93 -6.60 19.20
CA PRO A 17 23.87 -8.05 19.38
C PRO A 17 22.43 -8.50 19.16
N LEU A 18 22.24 -9.54 18.35
CA LEU A 18 21.00 -10.27 18.20
C LEU A 18 20.59 -10.86 19.56
N MET A 19 19.94 -10.06 20.41
CA MET A 19 19.31 -10.54 21.65
C MET A 19 17.82 -10.86 21.39
N LEU A 20 17.52 -11.59 20.32
CA LEU A 20 16.15 -11.93 19.96
C LEU A 20 15.57 -13.25 20.53
N PRO A 21 16.36 -14.28 20.99
CA PRO A 21 15.73 -15.53 21.39
C PRO A 21 15.02 -15.51 22.74
N GLN A 22 15.43 -14.70 23.70
CA GLN A 22 14.86 -14.73 25.07
C GLN A 22 13.53 -13.99 25.20
N ALA A 23 13.32 -12.90 24.48
CA ALA A 23 12.07 -12.15 24.54
C ALA A 23 10.91 -12.90 23.87
N ALA A 24 11.17 -13.61 22.77
CA ALA A 24 10.18 -14.41 22.08
C ALA A 24 9.75 -15.66 22.89
N GLN A 25 10.67 -16.30 23.60
CA GLN A 25 10.32 -17.43 24.48
C GLN A 25 9.56 -17.00 25.75
N ALA A 26 9.79 -15.81 26.25
CA ALA A 26 9.07 -15.26 27.42
C ALA A 26 7.62 -14.85 27.09
N ALA A 27 7.32 -14.58 25.81
CA ALA A 27 5.97 -14.19 25.39
C ALA A 27 5.00 -15.36 25.23
N GLN A 28 5.50 -16.58 25.07
CA GLN A 28 4.67 -17.78 24.99
C GLN A 28 4.10 -18.13 26.39
N GLY A 29 2.89 -17.64 26.67
CA GLY A 29 2.15 -17.93 27.90
C GLY A 29 2.21 -16.86 28.99
N ALA A 30 2.97 -15.77 28.82
CA ALA A 30 2.97 -14.66 29.74
C ALA A 30 1.78 -13.71 29.43
N ASN A 31 1.24 -13.09 30.49
CA ASN A 31 0.19 -12.07 30.42
C ASN A 31 0.72 -10.79 29.74
N LEU A 32 0.80 -10.83 28.38
CA LEU A 32 1.29 -9.73 27.58
C LEU A 32 0.29 -8.59 27.62
N LYS A 33 0.77 -7.40 27.94
CA LYS A 33 -0.07 -6.19 28.07
C LYS A 33 0.56 -5.01 27.33
N VAL A 34 -0.26 -4.25 26.66
CA VAL A 34 0.16 -2.96 26.13
C VAL A 34 0.45 -2.01 27.31
N THR A 35 1.63 -1.39 27.30
CA THR A 35 2.05 -0.44 28.34
C THR A 35 2.02 0.99 27.88
N ASP A 36 2.25 1.23 26.58
CA ASP A 36 2.25 2.58 26.00
C ASP A 36 2.03 2.53 24.48
N VAL A 37 1.60 3.65 23.91
CA VAL A 37 1.56 3.88 22.46
C VAL A 37 2.24 5.20 22.16
N ARG A 38 3.17 5.21 21.21
CA ARG A 38 4.00 6.37 20.87
C ARG A 38 3.97 6.68 19.39
N LEU A 39 4.18 7.95 19.07
CA LEU A 39 4.45 8.41 17.71
C LEU A 39 5.93 8.76 17.58
N ILE A 40 6.60 8.11 16.69
CA ILE A 40 8.00 8.37 16.38
C ILE A 40 8.09 9.08 15.04
N LYS A 41 8.69 10.26 15.04
CA LYS A 41 8.93 11.03 13.82
C LYS A 41 10.21 10.55 13.17
N ILE A 42 10.09 10.03 11.95
CA ILE A 42 11.24 9.69 11.09
C ILE A 42 11.69 10.97 10.38
N LYS A 43 12.96 11.31 10.53
CA LYS A 43 13.52 12.51 9.91
C LYS A 43 13.58 12.33 8.39
N LEU A 44 13.51 13.45 7.67
CA LEU A 44 13.81 13.50 6.25
C LEU A 44 15.28 13.10 6.04
N VAL A 45 15.49 12.07 5.21
CA VAL A 45 16.83 11.59 4.82
C VAL A 45 17.21 12.18 3.48
N GLU A 46 16.28 12.16 2.52
CA GLU A 46 16.50 12.63 1.16
C GLU A 46 15.18 13.12 0.55
N ASP A 47 15.24 14.22 -0.16
CA ASP A 47 14.14 14.71 -1.00
C ASP A 47 14.47 14.40 -2.47
N LYS A 48 13.68 13.51 -3.08
CA LYS A 48 13.82 13.13 -4.49
C LYS A 48 13.10 14.10 -5.43
N GLY A 49 12.41 15.09 -4.89
CA GLY A 49 11.62 16.02 -5.67
C GLY A 49 10.39 15.39 -6.32
N ILE A 50 9.96 15.94 -7.43
CA ILE A 50 8.79 15.47 -8.18
C ILE A 50 9.25 14.41 -9.19
N LEU A 51 8.96 13.14 -8.92
CA LEU A 51 9.35 12.02 -9.78
C LEU A 51 8.35 11.74 -10.92
N ALA A 52 7.09 12.12 -10.75
CA ALA A 52 6.08 11.95 -11.79
C ALA A 52 5.17 13.18 -11.84
N ARG A 53 5.01 13.77 -13.01
CA ARG A 53 4.05 14.84 -13.23
C ARG A 53 2.70 14.25 -13.57
N ARG A 54 1.66 14.69 -12.86
CA ARG A 54 0.28 14.42 -13.25
C ARG A 54 -0.17 15.52 -14.21
N VAL A 55 -0.59 15.11 -15.40
CA VAL A 55 -1.06 16.05 -16.43
C VAL A 55 -2.44 16.61 -16.08
N ASP A 56 -3.19 15.87 -15.24
CA ASP A 56 -4.61 16.09 -14.94
C ASP A 56 -4.87 16.77 -13.60
N THR A 57 -3.86 17.11 -12.81
CA THR A 57 -4.08 17.77 -11.52
C THR A 57 -3.33 19.09 -11.37
N PRO A 58 -3.98 20.12 -10.82
CA PRO A 58 -3.35 21.44 -10.59
C PRO A 58 -2.17 21.41 -9.61
N ARG A 59 -1.94 20.33 -8.90
CA ARG A 59 -0.91 20.19 -7.84
C ARG A 59 0.36 19.46 -8.27
N GLY A 60 0.55 19.22 -9.56
CA GLY A 60 1.86 19.01 -10.18
C GLY A 60 2.71 17.86 -9.66
N GLY A 61 2.23 16.60 -9.68
CA GLY A 61 3.09 15.44 -9.62
C GLY A 61 3.31 14.80 -8.23
N LEU A 62 3.96 13.63 -8.23
CA LEU A 62 4.32 12.89 -7.01
C LEU A 62 5.63 13.42 -6.44
N HIS A 63 5.55 14.14 -5.31
CA HIS A 63 6.73 14.53 -4.55
C HIS A 63 7.16 13.36 -3.66
N VAL A 64 8.36 12.85 -3.89
CA VAL A 64 8.90 11.69 -3.18
C VAL A 64 9.97 12.11 -2.20
N GLN A 65 9.77 11.75 -0.95
CA GLN A 65 10.71 11.97 0.14
C GLN A 65 11.06 10.63 0.81
N ILE A 66 12.32 10.45 1.14
CA ILE A 66 12.78 9.34 1.98
C ILE A 66 12.84 9.83 3.43
N GLY A 67 12.02 9.26 4.29
CA GLY A 67 11.78 9.76 5.64
C GLY A 67 10.65 10.80 5.67
N ASN A 68 10.69 11.71 6.65
CA ASN A 68 9.67 12.75 6.88
C ASN A 68 8.25 12.24 7.09
N PHE A 69 8.11 11.11 7.79
CA PHE A 69 6.83 10.53 8.18
C PHE A 69 6.85 10.12 9.65
N THR A 70 5.71 9.74 10.17
CA THR A 70 5.61 9.18 11.54
C THR A 70 5.28 7.70 11.47
N VAL A 71 5.71 6.96 12.48
CA VAL A 71 5.29 5.60 12.77
C VAL A 71 4.61 5.54 14.13
N THR A 72 3.71 4.59 14.31
CA THR A 72 3.09 4.28 15.59
C THR A 72 3.79 3.09 16.19
N GLU A 73 4.26 3.22 17.43
CA GLU A 73 4.80 2.13 18.23
C GLU A 73 3.80 1.73 19.32
N VAL A 74 3.55 0.41 19.44
CA VAL A 74 2.78 -0.19 20.54
C VAL A 74 3.75 -0.96 21.42
N HIS A 75 3.97 -0.48 22.63
CA HIS A 75 4.90 -1.03 23.61
C HIS A 75 4.22 -2.01 24.55
N THR A 76 4.96 -3.02 25.03
CA THR A 76 4.44 -4.03 25.95
C THR A 76 5.29 -4.16 27.21
N ASN A 77 4.72 -4.81 28.23
CA ASN A 77 5.37 -5.11 29.51
C ASN A 77 6.56 -6.08 29.37
N HIS A 78 6.68 -6.80 28.25
CA HIS A 78 7.82 -7.69 27.97
C HIS A 78 8.85 -7.09 27.01
N GLY A 79 8.78 -5.78 26.75
CA GLY A 79 9.73 -5.07 25.90
C GLY A 79 9.56 -5.29 24.40
N LEU A 80 8.55 -6.04 23.97
CA LEU A 80 8.19 -6.12 22.57
C LEU A 80 7.53 -4.82 22.13
N VAL A 81 7.86 -4.41 20.89
CA VAL A 81 7.31 -3.19 20.28
C VAL A 81 6.77 -3.54 18.89
N GLY A 82 5.47 -3.31 18.70
CA GLY A 82 4.83 -3.39 17.40
C GLY A 82 4.87 -2.05 16.67
N ILE A 83 5.10 -2.07 15.36
CA ILE A 83 5.27 -0.89 14.53
C ILE A 83 4.21 -0.86 13.43
N GLY A 84 3.55 0.27 13.29
CA GLY A 84 2.59 0.55 12.22
C GLY A 84 2.75 1.96 11.64
N PRO A 85 2.01 2.29 10.58
CA PRO A 85 1.98 3.65 10.05
C PRO A 85 1.57 4.67 11.11
N GLY A 86 2.00 5.93 10.95
CA GLY A 86 1.64 6.99 11.86
C GLY A 86 0.15 7.31 11.87
N ILE A 87 -0.32 7.79 13.00
CA ILE A 87 -1.68 8.34 13.16
C ILE A 87 -1.60 9.85 13.41
N PRO A 88 -2.69 10.61 13.22
CA PRO A 88 -2.71 12.02 13.60
C PRO A 88 -2.40 12.20 15.11
N PRO A 89 -1.48 13.11 15.49
CA PRO A 89 -1.02 13.24 16.87
C PRO A 89 -2.13 13.47 17.89
N GLN A 90 -3.19 14.17 17.51
CA GLN A 90 -4.34 14.42 18.37
C GLN A 90 -5.12 13.16 18.77
N ASN A 91 -4.89 12.02 18.08
CA ASN A 91 -5.59 10.76 18.35
C ASN A 91 -4.82 9.83 19.29
N ILE A 92 -3.57 10.16 19.66
CA ILE A 92 -2.71 9.26 20.44
C ILE A 92 -3.32 8.90 21.79
N GLU A 93 -3.89 9.87 22.50
CA GLU A 93 -4.51 9.64 23.80
C GLU A 93 -5.75 8.74 23.70
N ALA A 94 -6.55 8.88 22.65
CA ALA A 94 -7.68 7.99 22.41
C ALA A 94 -7.24 6.55 22.16
N VAL A 95 -6.12 6.35 21.46
CA VAL A 95 -5.54 5.02 21.25
C VAL A 95 -4.99 4.43 22.54
N LYS A 96 -4.30 5.22 23.36
CA LYS A 96 -3.83 4.78 24.67
C LYS A 96 -4.98 4.31 25.58
N GLN A 97 -6.06 5.07 25.64
CA GLN A 97 -7.26 4.69 26.40
C GLN A 97 -7.88 3.37 25.93
N LEU A 98 -7.78 3.06 24.64
CA LEU A 98 -8.31 1.82 24.07
C LEU A 98 -7.41 0.62 24.34
N LEU A 99 -6.09 0.79 24.35
CA LEU A 99 -5.14 -0.33 24.29
C LEU A 99 -4.35 -0.55 25.58
N VAL A 100 -3.99 0.51 26.33
CA VAL A 100 -3.13 0.36 27.52
C VAL A 100 -3.80 -0.53 28.57
N GLY A 101 -3.03 -1.48 29.09
CA GLY A 101 -3.49 -2.50 30.03
C GLY A 101 -4.22 -3.69 29.38
N LYS A 102 -4.46 -3.65 28.07
CA LYS A 102 -5.13 -4.73 27.35
C LYS A 102 -4.14 -5.75 26.78
N ASP A 103 -4.65 -6.95 26.51
CA ASP A 103 -3.92 -7.96 25.78
C ASP A 103 -3.85 -7.56 24.28
N PRO A 104 -2.66 -7.39 23.67
CA PRO A 104 -2.56 -7.05 22.26
C PRO A 104 -3.08 -8.14 21.33
N PHE A 105 -3.24 -9.39 21.80
CA PHE A 105 -3.76 -10.50 21.00
C PHE A 105 -5.27 -10.47 20.78
N ASP A 106 -5.99 -9.66 21.55
CA ASP A 106 -7.43 -9.44 21.34
C ASP A 106 -7.72 -8.56 20.10
N ILE A 107 -7.03 -8.81 18.97
CA ILE A 107 -7.04 -7.95 17.77
C ILE A 107 -8.47 -7.66 17.30
N ASN A 108 -9.33 -8.67 17.23
CA ASN A 108 -10.70 -8.50 16.76
C ASN A 108 -11.52 -7.56 17.65
N GLN A 109 -11.26 -7.54 18.96
CA GLN A 109 -11.91 -6.59 19.87
C GLN A 109 -11.35 -5.18 19.68
N HIS A 110 -10.02 -5.07 19.55
CA HIS A 110 -9.36 -3.80 19.29
C HIS A 110 -9.79 -3.23 17.94
N ALA A 111 -9.84 -4.04 16.89
CA ALA A 111 -10.31 -3.62 15.56
C ALA A 111 -11.72 -3.01 15.64
N LYS A 112 -12.68 -3.67 16.31
CA LYS A 112 -14.03 -3.11 16.51
C LYS A 112 -14.04 -1.76 17.21
N ALA A 113 -13.11 -1.53 18.14
CA ALA A 113 -12.99 -0.24 18.84
C ALA A 113 -12.27 0.81 18.00
N LEU A 114 -11.30 0.40 17.20
CA LEU A 114 -10.47 1.26 16.35
C LEU A 114 -11.18 1.68 15.06
N TYR A 115 -11.90 0.74 14.41
CA TYR A 115 -12.63 1.00 13.16
C TYR A 115 -13.99 1.65 13.43
N ARG A 116 -14.01 2.98 13.35
CA ARG A 116 -15.24 3.75 13.32
C ARG A 116 -15.20 4.69 12.10
N PRO A 117 -16.34 5.10 11.53
CA PRO A 117 -16.37 5.94 10.32
C PRO A 117 -15.46 7.18 10.41
N GLN A 118 -15.31 7.75 11.60
CA GLN A 118 -14.48 8.93 11.84
C GLN A 118 -13.01 8.61 12.17
N ARG A 119 -12.63 7.32 12.24
CA ARG A 119 -11.31 6.86 12.68
C ARG A 119 -10.58 6.10 11.56
N ARG A 120 -10.31 6.76 10.44
CA ARG A 120 -9.52 6.17 9.33
C ARG A 120 -8.13 5.68 9.72
N TRP A 121 -7.60 6.17 10.84
CA TRP A 121 -6.31 5.76 11.38
C TRP A 121 -6.33 4.40 12.13
N GLY A 122 -7.48 3.80 12.33
CA GLY A 122 -7.61 2.51 13.03
C GLY A 122 -6.73 1.41 12.43
N ALA A 123 -6.68 1.33 11.10
CA ALA A 123 -5.83 0.37 10.39
C ALA A 123 -4.33 0.52 10.73
N SER A 124 -3.84 1.75 10.90
CA SER A 124 -2.44 2.00 11.26
C SER A 124 -2.06 1.38 12.60
N VAL A 125 -2.97 1.45 13.57
CA VAL A 125 -2.78 0.86 14.90
C VAL A 125 -2.90 -0.67 14.84
N GLU A 126 -3.86 -1.18 14.09
CA GLU A 126 -4.03 -2.63 13.90
C GLU A 126 -2.80 -3.28 13.26
N ILE A 127 -2.18 -2.61 12.27
CA ILE A 127 -0.91 -3.08 11.68
C ILE A 127 0.17 -3.21 12.76
N ALA A 128 0.27 -2.26 13.70
CA ALA A 128 1.22 -2.34 14.81
C ALA A 128 0.92 -3.52 15.75
N LEU A 129 -0.36 -3.84 15.99
CA LEU A 129 -0.75 -5.01 16.79
C LEU A 129 -0.39 -6.32 16.06
N TRP A 130 -0.62 -6.41 14.76
CA TRP A 130 -0.20 -7.58 13.99
C TRP A 130 1.33 -7.75 13.93
N ASP A 131 2.09 -6.67 13.76
CA ASP A 131 3.55 -6.71 13.84
C ASP A 131 4.03 -7.23 15.20
N LEU A 132 3.38 -6.78 16.28
CA LEU A 132 3.63 -7.27 17.64
C LEU A 132 3.34 -8.76 17.77
N LEU A 133 2.23 -9.25 17.20
CA LEU A 133 1.89 -10.67 17.18
C LEU A 133 2.97 -11.51 16.47
N GLY A 134 3.39 -11.08 15.32
CA GLY A 134 4.45 -11.75 14.57
C GLY A 134 5.73 -11.86 15.39
N LYS A 135 6.11 -10.78 16.08
CA LYS A 135 7.27 -10.75 16.98
C LYS A 135 7.11 -11.63 18.21
N ALA A 136 5.92 -11.63 18.82
CA ALA A 136 5.63 -12.42 20.01
C ALA A 136 5.58 -13.93 19.73
N THR A 137 5.17 -14.32 18.53
CA THR A 137 5.08 -15.73 18.11
C THR A 137 6.33 -16.22 17.37
N ASP A 138 7.25 -15.31 17.04
CA ASP A 138 8.42 -15.58 16.17
C ASP A 138 8.02 -16.17 14.82
N LEU A 139 6.88 -15.72 14.28
CA LEU A 139 6.36 -16.17 13.01
C LEU A 139 6.08 -14.98 12.06
N PRO A 140 6.38 -15.13 10.78
CA PRO A 140 5.94 -14.14 9.81
C PRO A 140 4.43 -14.17 9.66
N LEU A 141 3.82 -12.99 9.50
CA LEU A 141 2.35 -12.83 9.48
C LEU A 141 1.65 -13.72 8.45
N TYR A 142 2.28 -13.92 7.28
CA TYR A 142 1.66 -14.78 6.26
C TYR A 142 1.41 -16.21 6.75
N LYS A 143 2.25 -16.71 7.68
CA LYS A 143 2.04 -18.02 8.31
C LYS A 143 0.92 -17.98 9.35
N LEU A 144 0.83 -16.90 10.13
CA LEU A 144 -0.26 -16.70 11.08
C LEU A 144 -1.63 -16.60 10.37
N TRP A 145 -1.64 -16.13 9.12
CA TRP A 145 -2.84 -16.04 8.29
C TRP A 145 -3.08 -17.27 7.40
N GLY A 146 -2.45 -18.41 7.70
CA GLY A 146 -2.71 -19.68 7.01
C GLY A 146 -1.70 -20.07 5.93
N GLY A 147 -0.80 -19.19 5.53
CA GLY A 147 0.43 -19.48 4.81
C GLY A 147 0.35 -20.29 3.51
N GLY A 148 -0.42 -19.85 2.53
CA GLY A 148 -0.54 -20.60 1.27
C GLY A 148 0.61 -20.39 0.27
N ARG A 149 1.35 -19.27 0.36
CA ARG A 149 2.45 -18.93 -0.55
C ARG A 149 3.55 -18.20 0.18
N ASP A 150 4.80 -18.49 -0.18
CA ASP A 150 5.99 -17.78 0.29
C ASP A 150 6.44 -16.67 -0.68
N ARG A 151 5.86 -16.63 -1.87
CA ARG A 151 6.16 -15.68 -2.94
C ARG A 151 4.90 -15.21 -3.66
N VAL A 152 4.93 -13.96 -4.09
CA VAL A 152 3.91 -13.36 -4.96
C VAL A 152 4.60 -12.67 -6.14
N LEU A 153 3.95 -12.65 -7.29
CA LEU A 153 4.38 -11.85 -8.43
C LEU A 153 4.00 -10.38 -8.18
N PRO A 154 4.94 -9.47 -8.00
CA PRO A 154 4.63 -8.07 -7.86
C PRO A 154 4.39 -7.43 -9.23
N TYR A 155 3.59 -6.39 -9.27
CA TYR A 155 3.49 -5.50 -10.43
C TYR A 155 3.98 -4.09 -10.06
N ALA A 156 4.52 -3.38 -11.04
CA ALA A 156 4.83 -1.97 -10.90
C ALA A 156 3.56 -1.15 -11.10
N ALA A 157 3.09 -0.45 -10.05
CA ALA A 157 1.93 0.41 -10.15
C ALA A 157 2.32 1.79 -10.67
N MET A 158 1.76 2.21 -11.79
CA MET A 158 1.90 3.57 -12.28
C MET A 158 0.97 4.49 -11.52
N TRP A 159 1.54 5.43 -10.78
CA TRP A 159 0.77 6.40 -10.00
C TRP A 159 0.26 7.57 -10.85
N GLY A 160 1.07 8.04 -11.80
CA GLY A 160 0.78 9.21 -12.61
C GLY A 160 0.22 8.85 -13.99
N ILE A 161 -0.57 9.76 -14.55
CA ILE A 161 -0.94 9.76 -15.94
C ILE A 161 0.09 10.66 -16.65
N GLY A 162 1.18 10.08 -17.14
CA GLY A 162 2.07 10.72 -18.10
C GLY A 162 1.43 10.73 -19.50
N THR A 163 2.17 11.20 -20.49
CA THR A 163 1.78 11.00 -21.89
C THR A 163 1.71 9.52 -22.22
N VAL A 164 1.17 9.20 -23.38
CA VAL A 164 1.15 7.82 -23.87
C VAL A 164 2.57 7.28 -24.04
N GLU A 165 3.45 8.12 -24.57
CA GLU A 165 4.86 7.83 -24.81
C GLU A 165 5.60 7.56 -23.50
N ASP A 166 5.41 8.40 -22.47
CA ASP A 166 5.99 8.19 -21.12
C ASP A 166 5.64 6.81 -20.56
N ARG A 167 4.42 6.34 -20.78
CA ARG A 167 3.97 5.03 -20.28
C ARG A 167 4.60 3.87 -21.01
N VAL A 168 4.78 4.01 -22.32
CA VAL A 168 5.48 3.02 -23.15
C VAL A 168 6.93 2.91 -22.70
N ASP A 169 7.63 4.05 -22.58
CA ASP A 169 9.04 4.07 -22.16
C ASP A 169 9.24 3.48 -20.76
N ILE A 170 8.34 3.81 -19.82
CA ILE A 170 8.36 3.22 -18.48
C ILE A 170 8.15 1.70 -18.54
N ALA A 171 7.21 1.22 -19.35
CA ALA A 171 6.92 -0.20 -19.46
C ALA A 171 8.10 -0.98 -20.06
N ILE A 172 8.77 -0.41 -21.07
CA ILE A 172 10.00 -0.97 -21.63
C ILE A 172 11.09 -1.05 -20.55
N GLY A 173 11.38 0.04 -19.88
CA GLY A 173 12.40 0.09 -18.83
C GLY A 173 12.12 -0.90 -17.68
N LEU A 174 10.85 -1.05 -17.27
CA LEU A 174 10.45 -2.04 -16.27
C LEU A 174 10.71 -3.47 -16.75
N LYS A 175 10.40 -3.77 -18.01
CA LYS A 175 10.68 -5.11 -18.59
C LYS A 175 12.17 -5.39 -18.64
N GLU A 176 13.00 -4.42 -19.03
CA GLU A 176 14.47 -4.52 -19.03
C GLU A 176 15.03 -4.73 -17.63
N ASP A 177 14.44 -4.10 -16.61
CA ASP A 177 14.78 -4.29 -15.19
C ASP A 177 14.29 -5.63 -14.61
N GLY A 178 13.63 -6.48 -15.42
CA GLY A 178 13.18 -7.80 -15.03
C GLY A 178 11.80 -7.86 -14.36
N TRP A 179 11.04 -6.78 -14.38
CA TRP A 179 9.63 -6.83 -14.00
C TRP A 179 8.84 -7.67 -15.01
N ARG A 180 7.75 -8.25 -14.53
CA ARG A 180 6.87 -9.10 -15.35
C ARG A 180 5.45 -8.59 -15.43
N ALA A 181 5.14 -7.50 -14.73
CA ALA A 181 3.80 -6.95 -14.65
C ALA A 181 3.82 -5.45 -14.38
N ILE A 182 2.88 -4.72 -14.98
CA ILE A 182 2.63 -3.29 -14.76
C ILE A 182 1.14 -3.07 -14.55
N LYS A 183 0.76 -2.17 -13.63
CA LYS A 183 -0.61 -1.66 -13.52
C LYS A 183 -0.65 -0.24 -14.09
N LEU A 184 -1.33 -0.09 -15.23
CA LEU A 184 -1.61 1.17 -15.88
C LEU A 184 -2.83 1.82 -15.24
N ARG A 185 -2.80 3.14 -15.14
CA ARG A 185 -3.98 3.90 -14.74
C ARG A 185 -4.77 4.27 -15.98
N SER A 186 -6.01 3.84 -16.05
CA SER A 186 -7.00 4.32 -17.01
C SER A 186 -7.66 5.60 -16.47
N GLY A 187 -8.28 6.37 -17.34
CA GLY A 187 -8.96 7.59 -16.92
C GLY A 187 -8.60 8.79 -17.76
N PHE A 188 -8.18 8.54 -19.00
CA PHE A 188 -8.15 9.59 -20.02
C PHE A 188 -9.58 10.05 -20.32
N ARG A 189 -9.67 11.14 -21.05
CA ARG A 189 -10.94 11.77 -21.36
C ARG A 189 -11.83 10.89 -22.23
N THR A 190 -11.23 10.12 -23.15
CA THR A 190 -11.95 9.24 -24.06
C THR A 190 -11.57 7.77 -23.86
N MET A 191 -12.43 6.89 -24.33
CA MET A 191 -12.19 5.44 -24.33
C MET A 191 -11.04 5.08 -25.27
N GLU A 192 -10.99 5.74 -26.39
CA GLU A 192 -9.98 5.52 -27.42
C GLU A 192 -8.57 5.82 -26.90
N GLU A 193 -8.42 6.88 -26.08
CA GLU A 193 -7.15 7.20 -25.45
C GLU A 193 -6.73 6.13 -24.45
N ASP A 194 -7.64 5.63 -23.61
CA ASP A 194 -7.38 4.55 -22.67
C ASP A 194 -6.95 3.26 -23.38
N ILE A 195 -7.65 2.89 -24.45
CA ILE A 195 -7.34 1.71 -25.26
C ILE A 195 -5.99 1.88 -25.96
N ARG A 196 -5.75 3.04 -26.55
CA ARG A 196 -4.50 3.32 -27.30
C ARG A 196 -3.25 3.16 -26.43
N VAL A 197 -3.31 3.59 -25.18
CA VAL A 197 -2.20 3.37 -24.24
C VAL A 197 -1.90 1.88 -24.05
N VAL A 198 -2.94 1.08 -23.84
CA VAL A 198 -2.75 -0.37 -23.62
C VAL A 198 -2.24 -1.05 -24.88
N GLU A 199 -2.73 -0.66 -26.07
CA GLU A 199 -2.22 -1.16 -27.35
C GLU A 199 -0.72 -0.92 -27.50
N LEU A 200 -0.28 0.33 -27.33
CA LEU A 200 1.12 0.70 -27.51
C LEU A 200 2.04 0.05 -26.47
N VAL A 201 1.58 -0.04 -25.20
CA VAL A 201 2.32 -0.75 -24.17
C VAL A 201 2.41 -2.24 -24.54
N ARG A 202 1.32 -2.86 -24.98
CA ARG A 202 1.31 -4.27 -25.40
C ARG A 202 2.26 -4.53 -26.58
N GLU A 203 2.25 -3.67 -27.60
CA GLU A 203 3.19 -3.74 -28.73
C GLU A 203 4.64 -3.68 -28.25
N ALA A 204 4.94 -2.80 -27.29
CA ALA A 204 6.29 -2.60 -26.80
C ALA A 204 6.80 -3.72 -25.87
N VAL A 205 5.93 -4.25 -24.99
CA VAL A 205 6.36 -5.25 -24.00
C VAL A 205 6.10 -6.70 -24.41
N GLY A 206 5.28 -6.93 -25.46
CA GLY A 206 4.91 -8.28 -25.93
C GLY A 206 3.94 -9.02 -25.01
N ASP A 207 3.56 -10.25 -25.39
CA ASP A 207 2.47 -11.00 -24.76
C ASP A 207 2.83 -11.61 -23.40
N ASP A 208 4.11 -11.86 -23.15
CA ASP A 208 4.60 -12.47 -21.89
C ASP A 208 4.59 -11.50 -20.69
N PHE A 209 4.32 -10.23 -20.91
CA PHE A 209 4.28 -9.21 -19.89
C PHE A 209 2.83 -8.93 -19.46
N HIS A 210 2.54 -9.03 -18.15
CA HIS A 210 1.19 -8.78 -17.65
C HIS A 210 0.88 -7.29 -17.59
N ILE A 211 -0.17 -6.89 -18.27
CA ILE A 211 -0.73 -5.53 -18.20
C ILE A 211 -2.00 -5.60 -17.36
N LEU A 212 -2.09 -4.76 -16.35
CA LEU A 212 -3.23 -4.57 -15.50
C LEU A 212 -3.72 -3.15 -15.70
N CYS A 213 -5.02 -2.92 -15.60
CA CYS A 213 -5.61 -1.59 -15.74
C CYS A 213 -6.45 -1.24 -14.52
N ASP A 214 -6.37 0.02 -14.09
CA ASP A 214 -7.15 0.54 -12.96
C ASP A 214 -7.89 1.81 -13.40
N GLY A 215 -9.21 1.73 -13.45
CA GLY A 215 -10.09 2.84 -13.82
C GLY A 215 -10.17 3.91 -12.72
N ASN A 216 -9.95 3.53 -11.47
CA ASN A 216 -10.12 4.39 -10.30
C ASN A 216 -11.48 5.14 -10.30
N LYS A 217 -12.55 4.43 -10.66
CA LYS A 217 -13.91 4.97 -10.73
C LYS A 217 -14.77 4.55 -9.53
N ALA A 218 -14.17 3.94 -8.52
CA ALA A 218 -14.82 3.63 -7.25
C ALA A 218 -14.57 4.74 -6.22
N PRO A 219 -15.25 5.89 -6.30
CA PRO A 219 -15.09 6.99 -5.35
C PRO A 219 -15.46 6.52 -3.94
N GLY A 220 -14.95 7.20 -2.93
CA GLY A 220 -15.35 6.98 -1.53
C GLY A 220 -16.79 7.41 -1.30
N ASP A 221 -17.24 7.21 -0.06
CA ASP A 221 -18.63 7.46 0.38
C ASP A 221 -19.18 8.90 0.11
N ALA A 222 -18.31 9.84 -0.27
CA ALA A 222 -18.69 11.23 -0.52
C ALA A 222 -19.41 11.45 -1.87
N ASP A 223 -19.26 10.55 -2.83
CA ASP A 223 -19.76 10.72 -4.19
C ASP A 223 -20.97 9.81 -4.49
N ALA A 224 -21.63 9.31 -3.44
CA ALA A 224 -22.82 8.46 -3.54
C ALA A 224 -24.03 9.11 -4.24
N ASN A 225 -23.95 10.41 -4.57
CA ASN A 225 -25.01 11.14 -5.25
C ASN A 225 -24.97 11.06 -6.79
N GLY A 226 -24.01 10.33 -7.38
CA GLY A 226 -24.06 9.96 -8.81
C GLY A 226 -23.78 11.06 -9.84
N GLU A 227 -23.33 12.24 -9.42
CA GLU A 227 -23.15 13.39 -10.31
C GLU A 227 -21.69 13.73 -10.67
N ASP A 228 -20.72 12.89 -10.32
CA ASP A 228 -19.33 13.13 -10.72
C ASP A 228 -19.16 12.80 -12.22
N PRO A 229 -18.92 13.79 -13.09
CA PRO A 229 -18.77 13.57 -14.53
C PRO A 229 -17.50 12.76 -14.89
N THR A 230 -16.65 12.48 -13.91
CA THR A 230 -15.46 11.62 -14.09
C THR A 230 -15.80 10.14 -13.92
N LEU A 231 -16.98 9.80 -13.40
CA LEU A 231 -17.43 8.42 -13.26
C LEU A 231 -17.85 7.85 -14.61
N TRP A 232 -17.52 6.59 -14.79
CA TRP A 232 -17.95 5.86 -15.97
C TRP A 232 -19.35 5.26 -15.74
N ASN A 233 -20.16 5.26 -16.79
CA ASN A 233 -21.38 4.47 -16.81
C ASN A 233 -21.07 3.02 -17.24
N PHE A 234 -22.04 2.13 -17.04
CA PHE A 234 -21.91 0.71 -17.40
C PHE A 234 -21.45 0.51 -18.84
N LYS A 235 -22.03 1.24 -19.80
CA LYS A 235 -21.65 1.11 -21.21
C LYS A 235 -20.17 1.39 -21.44
N ARG A 236 -19.66 2.49 -20.91
CA ARG A 236 -18.23 2.85 -21.02
C ARG A 236 -17.35 1.79 -20.39
N ALA A 237 -17.71 1.30 -19.19
CA ALA A 237 -16.95 0.28 -18.49
C ALA A 237 -16.94 -1.05 -19.26
N TYR A 238 -18.10 -1.47 -19.77
CA TYR A 238 -18.25 -2.69 -20.53
C TYR A 238 -17.46 -2.65 -21.85
N ASP A 239 -17.64 -1.61 -22.65
CA ASP A 239 -16.96 -1.48 -23.95
C ASP A 239 -15.43 -1.43 -23.75
N THR A 240 -14.95 -0.71 -22.73
CA THR A 240 -13.52 -0.70 -22.37
C THR A 240 -13.03 -2.08 -21.97
N ALA A 241 -13.80 -2.82 -21.16
CA ALA A 241 -13.44 -4.17 -20.72
C ALA A 241 -13.33 -5.15 -21.91
N MET A 242 -14.21 -5.04 -22.89
CA MET A 242 -14.16 -5.87 -24.11
C MET A 242 -12.87 -5.62 -24.93
N GLU A 243 -12.47 -4.37 -25.08
CA GLU A 243 -11.21 -4.03 -25.74
C GLU A 243 -10.00 -4.47 -24.92
N TYR A 244 -10.04 -4.32 -23.61
CA TYR A 244 -8.97 -4.80 -22.73
C TYR A 244 -8.83 -6.32 -22.75
N GLN A 245 -9.94 -7.05 -22.89
CA GLN A 245 -9.90 -8.50 -23.13
C GLN A 245 -9.20 -8.84 -24.44
N ARG A 246 -9.50 -8.13 -25.54
CA ARG A 246 -8.82 -8.31 -26.84
C ARG A 246 -7.31 -8.06 -26.74
N LEU A 247 -6.90 -7.12 -25.90
CA LEU A 247 -5.50 -6.75 -25.66
C LEU A 247 -4.81 -7.61 -24.59
N ASN A 248 -5.44 -8.69 -24.13
CA ASN A 248 -4.93 -9.59 -23.10
C ASN A 248 -4.56 -8.87 -21.80
N VAL A 249 -5.38 -7.90 -21.36
CA VAL A 249 -5.24 -7.27 -20.05
C VAL A 249 -5.57 -8.30 -18.97
N TYR A 250 -4.71 -8.41 -17.95
CA TYR A 250 -4.80 -9.44 -16.92
C TYR A 250 -5.98 -9.23 -15.98
N TRP A 251 -6.24 -7.98 -15.56
CA TRP A 251 -7.47 -7.56 -14.88
C TRP A 251 -7.78 -6.09 -15.14
N PHE A 252 -9.03 -5.73 -14.94
CA PHE A 252 -9.53 -4.37 -14.97
C PHE A 252 -10.15 -4.02 -13.62
N GLU A 253 -9.54 -3.08 -12.88
CA GLU A 253 -9.85 -2.68 -11.51
C GLU A 253 -10.72 -1.43 -11.52
N GLU A 254 -11.69 -1.37 -10.63
CA GLU A 254 -12.56 -0.21 -10.35
C GLU A 254 -13.13 0.49 -11.61
N PRO A 255 -13.77 -0.22 -12.55
CA PRO A 255 -14.36 0.42 -13.72
C PRO A 255 -15.65 1.19 -13.42
N LEU A 256 -16.30 0.91 -12.29
CA LEU A 256 -17.59 1.46 -11.86
C LEU A 256 -17.54 1.92 -10.41
N PRO A 257 -18.53 2.72 -9.95
CA PRO A 257 -18.67 3.07 -8.54
C PRO A 257 -18.69 1.83 -7.63
N ARG A 258 -18.11 1.96 -6.43
CA ARG A 258 -17.84 0.84 -5.50
C ARG A 258 -19.05 -0.04 -5.16
N TYR A 259 -20.23 0.53 -5.12
CA TYR A 259 -21.45 -0.17 -4.70
C TYR A 259 -22.45 -0.34 -5.86
N ASP A 260 -22.02 -0.09 -7.09
CA ASP A 260 -22.80 -0.29 -8.30
C ASP A 260 -22.65 -1.77 -8.73
N TYR A 261 -23.58 -2.60 -8.27
CA TYR A 261 -23.64 -4.04 -8.54
C TYR A 261 -24.81 -4.44 -9.45
N GLU A 262 -25.59 -3.48 -9.97
CA GLU A 262 -26.78 -3.71 -10.82
C GLU A 262 -26.48 -3.71 -12.32
#